data_94d74788bbf96cca553bbf4450b024dd
#
_entry.id   94d74788bbf96cca553bbf4450b024dd
#
_cell.length_a   1.000
_cell.length_b   1.000
_cell.length_c   1.000
_cell.angle_alpha   90.00
_cell.angle_beta   90.00
_cell.angle_gamma   90.00
#
_symmetry.space_group_name_H-M   'P 1'
#
loop_
_entity.id
_entity.type
_entity.pdbx_description
1 polymer ?
#
loop_
_entity_poly.entity_id
_entity_poly.type
_entity_poly.pdbx_seq_one_letter_code
_entity_poly.pdbx_strand_id
1 'polypeptide(L)'
;GLAEPGRSDPCAPSTSAHRDGPNWRLDGAKELVPAAQLADTVLIPASLDDGDVGLFLLAADSDGVEIRPARTTNGEPHADVLLDGAVVSERDRLHGEIESLHTRALVGLCAIQLGVVERALRIAAAYTTQREQFGRPIGSFQAVQQRMADAFIDVEAIRWTTWHAAWLIADGRPADRAARIAKFWAAEAGARVAATTQHVHGGIGIDTSYPLHRYFLWAKNNELTLGPAAVQLARLGATYSEGHL
;
A
#
# COMPACT_ATOMS: atom_id res chain seq x y z
N GLY A 1 8.20 5.58 7.21
CA GLY A 1 6.91 6.24 7.47
C GLY A 1 6.55 7.24 6.39
N LEU A 2 5.57 6.89 5.52
CA LEU A 2 5.14 7.77 4.42
C LEU A 2 3.80 8.49 4.72
N ALA A 3 2.98 7.95 5.61
CA ALA A 3 1.70 8.54 5.98
C ALA A 3 1.86 9.51 7.17
N GLU A 4 1.08 10.59 7.16
CA GLU A 4 1.05 11.59 8.22
C GLU A 4 -0.37 12.01 8.57
N PRO A 5 -0.64 12.46 9.81
CA PRO A 5 -1.94 12.94 10.24
C PRO A 5 -2.49 14.04 9.33
N GLY A 6 -3.68 13.84 8.76
CA GLY A 6 -4.36 14.84 7.96
C GLY A 6 -3.68 15.18 6.62
N ARG A 7 -2.66 14.43 6.20
CA ARG A 7 -1.98 14.63 4.91
C ARG A 7 -2.27 13.49 3.94
N SER A 8 -2.58 13.85 2.70
CA SER A 8 -2.86 12.88 1.63
C SER A 8 -1.69 12.69 0.66
N ASP A 9 -0.67 13.58 0.70
CA ASP A 9 0.49 13.51 -0.19
C ASP A 9 1.76 13.12 0.57
N PRO A 10 2.25 11.88 0.40
CA PRO A 10 3.49 11.44 1.02
C PRO A 10 4.74 12.20 0.53
N CYS A 11 4.66 12.83 -0.65
CA CYS A 11 5.77 13.59 -1.21
C CYS A 11 5.85 15.04 -0.70
N ALA A 12 4.86 15.48 0.10
CA ALA A 12 4.84 16.79 0.74
C ALA A 12 4.63 16.63 2.27
N PRO A 13 5.62 16.08 3.00
CA PRO A 13 5.48 15.82 4.42
C PRO A 13 5.35 17.12 5.23
N SER A 14 4.58 17.05 6.32
CA SER A 14 4.53 18.10 7.35
C SER A 14 5.58 17.91 8.45
N THR A 15 6.12 16.72 8.60
CA THR A 15 7.33 16.48 9.41
C THR A 15 8.44 17.35 8.89
N SER A 16 9.09 18.11 9.75
CA SER A 16 10.18 19.02 9.40
C SER A 16 11.55 18.48 9.85
N ALA A 17 12.59 18.88 9.15
CA ALA A 17 13.97 18.62 9.52
C ALA A 17 14.78 19.92 9.40
N HIS A 18 15.33 20.38 10.52
CA HIS A 18 16.15 21.58 10.63
C HIS A 18 17.61 21.23 10.88
N ARG A 19 18.52 21.98 10.25
CA ARG A 19 19.96 21.78 10.44
C ARG A 19 20.38 22.14 11.87
N ASP A 20 21.09 21.23 12.54
CA ASP A 20 21.65 21.42 13.88
C ASP A 20 23.14 21.03 13.90
N GLY A 21 23.98 21.95 13.49
CA GLY A 21 25.42 21.71 13.30
C GLY A 21 25.69 20.60 12.26
N PRO A 22 26.37 19.50 12.65
CA PRO A 22 26.63 18.37 11.76
C PRO A 22 25.42 17.41 11.65
N ASN A 23 24.31 17.66 12.39
CA ASN A 23 23.15 16.81 12.50
C ASN A 23 21.91 17.49 11.94
N TRP A 24 20.80 16.76 11.97
CA TRP A 24 19.45 17.21 11.69
C TRP A 24 18.56 16.95 12.90
N ARG A 25 17.66 17.87 13.17
CA ARG A 25 16.61 17.76 14.18
C ARG A 25 15.27 17.62 13.50
N LEU A 26 14.56 16.53 13.82
CA LEU A 26 13.29 16.17 13.21
C LEU A 26 12.14 16.39 14.18
N ASP A 27 11.06 17.03 13.69
CA ASP A 27 9.83 17.29 14.45
C ASP A 27 8.61 16.91 13.61
N GLY A 28 7.64 16.22 14.21
CA GLY A 28 6.38 15.84 13.53
C GLY A 28 5.85 14.47 13.92
N ALA A 29 5.06 13.87 13.03
CA ALA A 29 4.47 12.57 13.27
C ALA A 29 4.29 11.77 11.98
N LYS A 30 4.50 10.46 12.07
CA LYS A 30 4.14 9.49 11.02
C LYS A 30 3.08 8.54 11.56
N GLU A 31 2.04 8.29 10.78
CA GLU A 31 0.93 7.41 11.16
C GLU A 31 1.06 6.03 10.55
N LEU A 32 0.59 5.04 11.29
CA LEU A 32 0.42 3.66 10.82
C LEU A 32 1.65 3.12 10.07
N VAL A 33 2.83 3.39 10.59
CA VAL A 33 4.08 2.91 9.99
C VAL A 33 4.18 1.40 10.17
N PRO A 34 4.25 0.61 9.08
CA PRO A 34 4.31 -0.84 9.17
C PRO A 34 5.53 -1.29 9.97
N ALA A 35 5.31 -2.19 10.93
CA ALA A 35 6.31 -2.83 11.76
C ALA A 35 7.24 -1.88 12.55
N ALA A 36 6.90 -0.60 12.71
CA ALA A 36 7.77 0.37 13.38
C ALA A 36 8.13 -0.03 14.83
N GLN A 37 7.22 -0.68 15.55
CA GLN A 37 7.48 -1.19 16.91
C GLN A 37 8.47 -2.39 16.95
N LEU A 38 8.82 -2.95 15.80
CA LEU A 38 9.74 -4.08 15.66
C LEU A 38 11.03 -3.71 14.92
N ALA A 39 11.08 -2.48 14.40
CA ALA A 39 12.20 -2.02 13.57
C ALA A 39 13.30 -1.38 14.44
N ASP A 40 14.56 -1.65 14.12
CA ASP A 40 15.69 -0.93 14.68
C ASP A 40 15.83 0.46 14.07
N THR A 41 15.37 0.64 12.82
CA THR A 41 15.49 1.89 12.07
C THR A 41 14.21 2.17 11.28
N VAL A 42 13.78 3.43 11.28
CA VAL A 42 12.61 3.89 10.51
C VAL A 42 13.07 4.93 9.49
N LEU A 43 12.66 4.76 8.23
CA LEU A 43 12.87 5.76 7.19
C LEU A 43 11.83 6.88 7.32
N ILE A 44 12.30 8.10 7.53
CA ILE A 44 11.50 9.29 7.76
C ILE A 44 11.76 10.33 6.65
N PRO A 45 10.81 10.58 5.75
CA PRO A 45 10.80 11.76 4.91
C PRO A 45 10.42 13.00 5.75
N ALA A 46 11.15 14.10 5.57
CA ALA A 46 10.88 15.37 6.24
C ALA A 46 11.16 16.55 5.32
N SER A 47 10.36 17.62 5.44
CA SER A 47 10.56 18.87 4.71
C SER A 47 11.77 19.62 5.30
N LEU A 48 12.62 20.12 4.42
CA LEU A 48 13.79 20.93 4.76
C LEU A 48 13.47 22.43 4.74
N ASP A 49 14.35 23.26 5.30
CA ASP A 49 14.18 24.71 5.34
C ASP A 49 14.17 25.37 3.94
N ASP A 50 14.79 24.74 2.96
CA ASP A 50 14.83 25.18 1.54
C ASP A 50 13.62 24.76 0.72
N GLY A 51 12.69 23.98 1.31
CA GLY A 51 11.48 23.47 0.67
C GLY A 51 11.65 22.09 0.02
N ASP A 52 12.85 21.55 -0.02
CA ASP A 52 13.10 20.18 -0.46
C ASP A 52 12.65 19.13 0.58
N VAL A 53 12.67 17.86 0.21
CA VAL A 53 12.39 16.75 1.12
C VAL A 53 13.64 15.91 1.35
N GLY A 54 14.05 15.81 2.62
CA GLY A 54 15.12 14.92 3.06
C GLY A 54 14.57 13.53 3.42
N LEU A 55 15.38 12.50 3.18
CA LEU A 55 15.11 11.12 3.60
C LEU A 55 16.10 10.74 4.71
N PHE A 56 15.61 10.40 5.88
CA PHE A 56 16.45 10.15 7.07
C PHE A 56 16.26 8.73 7.59
N LEU A 57 17.36 8.04 7.90
CA LEU A 57 17.35 6.77 8.63
C LEU A 57 17.45 7.09 10.12
N LEU A 58 16.34 6.96 10.82
CA LEU A 58 16.23 7.28 12.24
C LEU A 58 16.22 5.99 13.05
N ALA A 59 17.12 5.86 14.01
CA ALA A 59 17.09 4.75 14.95
C ALA A 59 15.84 4.85 15.84
N ALA A 60 15.14 3.73 16.00
CA ALA A 60 13.83 3.70 16.66
C ALA A 60 13.92 4.00 18.17
N ASP A 61 15.08 3.81 18.76
CA ASP A 61 15.38 4.04 20.18
C ASP A 61 16.09 5.39 20.46
N SER A 62 16.15 6.28 19.45
CA SER A 62 16.78 7.61 19.62
C SER A 62 15.98 8.49 20.56
N ASP A 63 16.69 9.39 21.26
CA ASP A 63 16.05 10.45 22.06
C ASP A 63 15.14 11.31 21.17
N GLY A 64 13.94 11.66 21.69
CA GLY A 64 12.92 12.40 20.94
C GLY A 64 12.07 11.57 19.99
N VAL A 65 12.21 10.23 20.02
CA VAL A 65 11.36 9.30 19.27
C VAL A 65 10.42 8.58 20.23
N GLU A 66 9.12 8.68 19.95
CA GLU A 66 8.10 7.88 20.65
C GLU A 66 7.38 7.00 19.63
N ILE A 67 7.38 5.68 19.87
CA ILE A 67 6.68 4.70 19.03
C ILE A 67 5.43 4.23 19.78
N ARG A 68 4.26 4.55 19.23
CA ARG A 68 2.94 4.18 19.77
C ARG A 68 2.34 3.04 18.97
N PRO A 69 2.32 1.79 19.50
CA PRO A 69 1.72 0.67 18.79
C PRO A 69 0.27 0.92 18.40
N ALA A 70 -0.06 0.64 17.14
CA ALA A 70 -1.41 0.70 16.59
C ALA A 70 -1.84 -0.67 16.04
N ARG A 71 -3.15 -0.90 15.96
CA ARG A 71 -3.70 -2.14 15.41
C ARG A 71 -4.50 -1.83 14.16
N THR A 72 -4.21 -2.55 13.09
CA THR A 72 -4.96 -2.51 11.86
C THR A 72 -5.82 -3.76 11.72
N THR A 73 -6.88 -3.67 10.92
CA THR A 73 -7.86 -4.77 10.76
C THR A 73 -7.28 -6.01 10.11
N ASN A 74 -6.20 -5.87 9.31
CA ASN A 74 -5.50 -7.01 8.70
C ASN A 74 -4.57 -7.74 9.68
N GLY A 75 -4.39 -7.21 10.91
CA GLY A 75 -3.56 -7.80 11.96
C GLY A 75 -2.06 -7.57 11.80
N GLU A 76 -1.63 -6.79 10.83
CA GLU A 76 -0.23 -6.38 10.69
C GLU A 76 0.16 -5.42 11.82
N PRO A 77 1.34 -5.59 12.45
CA PRO A 77 1.81 -4.66 13.45
C PRO A 77 2.12 -3.30 12.80
N HIS A 78 1.50 -2.25 13.31
CA HIS A 78 1.73 -0.85 12.91
C HIS A 78 2.01 -0.01 14.14
N ALA A 79 2.66 1.13 13.97
CA ALA A 79 2.78 2.13 15.02
C ALA A 79 2.77 3.54 14.46
N ASP A 80 2.33 4.49 15.28
CA ASP A 80 2.60 5.89 15.04
C ASP A 80 3.98 6.22 15.59
N VAL A 81 4.73 7.04 14.86
CA VAL A 81 6.07 7.50 15.23
C VAL A 81 5.99 8.99 15.45
N LEU A 82 6.16 9.42 16.69
CA LEU A 82 6.16 10.82 17.06
C LEU A 82 7.61 11.29 17.22
N LEU A 83 7.90 12.48 16.70
CA LEU A 83 9.21 13.08 16.67
C LEU A 83 9.15 14.43 17.40
N ASP A 84 9.91 14.55 18.46
CA ASP A 84 10.08 15.78 19.26
C ASP A 84 11.58 16.07 19.39
N GLY A 85 12.08 16.80 18.41
CA GLY A 85 13.52 17.13 18.32
C GLY A 85 14.43 15.93 18.12
N ALA A 86 13.96 14.86 17.47
CA ALA A 86 14.77 13.65 17.23
C ALA A 86 15.99 13.95 16.38
N VAL A 87 17.19 13.54 16.84
CA VAL A 87 18.45 13.89 16.21
C VAL A 87 18.93 12.78 15.26
N VAL A 88 19.22 13.16 14.01
CA VAL A 88 19.79 12.28 12.99
C VAL A 88 21.10 12.85 12.46
N SER A 89 22.12 12.01 12.33
CA SER A 89 23.41 12.40 11.73
C SER A 89 23.28 12.64 10.22
N GLU A 90 24.06 13.58 9.67
CA GLU A 90 24.15 13.78 8.21
C GLU A 90 24.47 12.49 7.44
N ARG A 91 25.28 11.60 8.00
CA ARG A 91 25.63 10.32 7.37
C ARG A 91 24.43 9.38 7.20
N ASP A 92 23.38 9.55 8.01
CA ASP A 92 22.17 8.75 8.00
C ASP A 92 21.06 9.42 7.15
N ARG A 93 21.37 10.55 6.49
CA ARG A 93 20.57 11.14 5.44
C ARG A 93 20.84 10.42 4.13
N LEU A 94 19.78 9.89 3.51
CA LEU A 94 19.88 9.23 2.22
C LEU A 94 19.88 10.26 1.08
N HIS A 95 20.73 10.02 0.09
CA HIS A 95 20.69 10.74 -1.17
C HIS A 95 19.64 10.08 -2.08
N GLY A 96 18.52 10.73 -2.32
CA GLY A 96 17.43 10.21 -3.15
C GLY A 96 16.21 11.10 -3.09
N GLU A 97 15.36 10.94 -4.07
CA GLU A 97 14.12 11.71 -4.20
C GLU A 97 12.96 10.94 -3.57
N ILE A 98 12.11 11.67 -2.84
CA ILE A 98 10.89 11.10 -2.21
C ILE A 98 9.95 10.47 -3.25
N GLU A 99 9.88 11.03 -4.45
CA GLU A 99 9.07 10.53 -5.56
C GLU A 99 9.52 9.13 -5.99
N SER A 100 10.84 8.89 -6.06
CA SER A 100 11.40 7.57 -6.36
C SER A 100 11.07 6.54 -5.28
N LEU A 101 11.17 6.94 -4.01
CA LEU A 101 10.78 6.11 -2.87
C LEU A 101 9.28 5.78 -2.93
N HIS A 102 8.44 6.81 -3.14
CA HIS A 102 6.99 6.65 -3.22
C HIS A 102 6.57 5.73 -4.38
N THR A 103 7.16 5.92 -5.57
CA THR A 103 6.93 5.07 -6.75
C THR A 103 7.25 3.60 -6.46
N ARG A 104 8.39 3.32 -5.82
CA ARG A 104 8.78 1.96 -5.41
C ARG A 104 7.83 1.38 -4.37
N ALA A 105 7.39 2.19 -3.40
CA ALA A 105 6.42 1.78 -2.38
C ALA A 105 5.06 1.42 -3.01
N LEU A 106 4.56 2.20 -3.97
CA LEU A 106 3.34 1.89 -4.73
C LEU A 106 3.43 0.54 -5.44
N VAL A 107 4.53 0.31 -6.18
CA VAL A 107 4.72 -0.94 -6.93
C VAL A 107 4.85 -2.15 -5.98
N GLY A 108 5.59 -2.00 -4.87
CA GLY A 108 5.69 -3.03 -3.84
C GLY A 108 4.32 -3.40 -3.25
N LEU A 109 3.50 -2.39 -2.94
CA LEU A 109 2.14 -2.59 -2.44
C LEU A 109 1.23 -3.27 -3.48
N CYS A 110 1.36 -2.91 -4.76
CA CYS A 110 0.64 -3.57 -5.85
C CYS A 110 1.03 -5.05 -5.98
N ALA A 111 2.30 -5.39 -5.79
CA ALA A 111 2.76 -6.78 -5.81
C ALA A 111 2.19 -7.60 -4.65
N ILE A 112 2.11 -7.01 -3.44
CA ILE A 112 1.44 -7.63 -2.29
C ILE A 112 -0.05 -7.85 -2.60
N GLN A 113 -0.73 -6.81 -3.11
CA GLN A 113 -2.15 -6.91 -3.45
C GLN A 113 -2.43 -8.00 -4.48
N LEU A 114 -1.59 -8.10 -5.52
CA LEU A 114 -1.69 -9.17 -6.52
C LEU A 114 -1.66 -10.55 -5.88
N GLY A 115 -0.69 -10.81 -4.99
CA GLY A 115 -0.58 -12.09 -4.28
C GLY A 115 -1.81 -12.39 -3.42
N VAL A 116 -2.31 -11.38 -2.71
CA VAL A 116 -3.50 -11.47 -1.86
C VAL A 116 -4.73 -11.85 -2.66
N VAL A 117 -5.05 -11.11 -3.72
CA VAL A 117 -6.29 -11.34 -4.49
C VAL A 117 -6.20 -12.58 -5.38
N GLU A 118 -5.03 -12.91 -5.92
CA GLU A 118 -4.81 -14.16 -6.65
C GLU A 118 -5.06 -15.39 -5.76
N ARG A 119 -4.56 -15.35 -4.54
CA ARG A 119 -4.79 -16.45 -3.61
C ARG A 119 -6.26 -16.54 -3.19
N ALA A 120 -6.91 -15.41 -2.92
CA ALA A 120 -8.35 -15.38 -2.62
C ALA A 120 -9.17 -15.96 -3.78
N LEU A 121 -8.85 -15.60 -5.01
CA LEU A 121 -9.51 -16.13 -6.22
C LEU A 121 -9.33 -17.65 -6.35
N ARG A 122 -8.13 -18.18 -6.11
CA ARG A 122 -7.85 -19.63 -6.14
C ARG A 122 -8.65 -20.38 -5.06
N ILE A 123 -8.76 -19.81 -3.85
CA ILE A 123 -9.60 -20.39 -2.78
C ILE A 123 -11.06 -20.42 -3.22
N ALA A 124 -11.56 -19.33 -3.80
CA ALA A 124 -12.94 -19.26 -4.27
C ALA A 124 -13.21 -20.22 -5.42
N ALA A 125 -12.30 -20.37 -6.38
CA ALA A 125 -12.41 -21.33 -7.47
C ALA A 125 -12.52 -22.77 -6.94
N ALA A 126 -11.64 -23.17 -6.02
CA ALA A 126 -11.71 -24.49 -5.41
C ALA A 126 -13.01 -24.71 -4.61
N TYR A 127 -13.44 -23.69 -3.85
CA TYR A 127 -14.70 -23.79 -3.10
C TYR A 127 -15.90 -23.95 -4.00
N THR A 128 -16.02 -23.18 -5.07
CA THR A 128 -17.20 -23.23 -5.98
C THR A 128 -17.30 -24.55 -6.75
N THR A 129 -16.20 -25.27 -6.95
CA THR A 129 -16.21 -26.61 -7.58
C THR A 129 -16.62 -27.73 -6.62
N GLN A 130 -16.45 -27.52 -5.33
CA GLN A 130 -16.73 -28.55 -4.29
C GLN A 130 -18.06 -28.32 -3.57
N ARG A 131 -18.44 -27.06 -3.36
CA ARG A 131 -19.67 -26.71 -2.64
C ARG A 131 -20.89 -26.99 -3.49
N GLU A 132 -21.78 -27.84 -3.00
CA GLU A 132 -23.04 -28.15 -3.66
C GLU A 132 -24.22 -27.42 -3.04
N GLN A 133 -25.09 -26.93 -3.89
CA GLN A 133 -26.44 -26.42 -3.57
C GLN A 133 -27.37 -26.72 -4.76
N PHE A 134 -28.64 -26.97 -4.47
CA PHE A 134 -29.64 -27.33 -5.49
C PHE A 134 -29.21 -28.56 -6.30
N GLY A 135 -28.56 -29.54 -5.69
CA GLY A 135 -28.18 -30.82 -6.29
C GLY A 135 -26.96 -30.77 -7.24
N ARG A 136 -26.17 -29.69 -7.24
CA ARG A 136 -24.97 -29.57 -8.07
C ARG A 136 -23.95 -28.58 -7.50
N PRO A 137 -22.67 -28.64 -7.93
CA PRO A 137 -21.66 -27.66 -7.54
C PRO A 137 -22.10 -26.23 -7.88
N ILE A 138 -21.86 -25.27 -6.96
CA ILE A 138 -22.28 -23.87 -7.18
C ILE A 138 -21.53 -23.23 -8.34
N GLY A 139 -20.33 -23.68 -8.68
CA GLY A 139 -19.57 -23.24 -9.86
C GLY A 139 -20.21 -23.61 -11.19
N SER A 140 -21.23 -24.49 -11.21
CA SER A 140 -22.01 -24.80 -12.42
C SER A 140 -23.10 -23.76 -12.74
N PHE A 141 -23.39 -22.83 -11.81
CA PHE A 141 -24.35 -21.75 -12.06
C PHE A 141 -23.72 -20.62 -12.85
N GLN A 142 -24.37 -20.18 -13.92
CA GLN A 142 -23.85 -19.15 -14.81
C GLN A 142 -23.51 -17.84 -14.09
N ALA A 143 -24.30 -17.41 -13.09
CA ALA A 143 -24.03 -16.21 -12.32
C ALA A 143 -22.74 -16.32 -11.51
N VAL A 144 -22.37 -17.51 -11.03
CA VAL A 144 -21.09 -17.76 -10.33
C VAL A 144 -19.95 -17.77 -11.34
N GLN A 145 -20.11 -18.43 -12.48
CA GLN A 145 -19.09 -18.49 -13.54
C GLN A 145 -18.71 -17.10 -14.05
N GLN A 146 -19.69 -16.24 -14.33
CA GLN A 146 -19.45 -14.87 -14.80
C GLN A 146 -18.69 -14.06 -13.75
N ARG A 147 -19.10 -14.11 -12.48
CA ARG A 147 -18.39 -13.41 -11.40
C ARG A 147 -16.94 -13.87 -11.26
N MET A 148 -16.69 -15.17 -11.35
CA MET A 148 -15.35 -15.72 -11.26
C MET A 148 -14.49 -15.34 -12.47
N ALA A 149 -15.09 -15.26 -13.67
CA ALA A 149 -14.41 -14.80 -14.89
C ALA A 149 -14.03 -13.31 -14.78
N ASP A 150 -14.95 -12.45 -14.32
CA ASP A 150 -14.67 -11.03 -14.09
C ASP A 150 -13.54 -10.85 -13.06
N ALA A 151 -13.59 -11.60 -11.95
CA ALA A 151 -12.55 -11.56 -10.94
C ALA A 151 -11.19 -12.04 -11.48
N PHE A 152 -11.16 -13.00 -12.38
CA PHE A 152 -9.93 -13.43 -13.05
C PHE A 152 -9.36 -12.33 -13.95
N ILE A 153 -10.19 -11.66 -14.73
CA ILE A 153 -9.80 -10.52 -15.57
C ILE A 153 -9.23 -9.39 -14.70
N ASP A 154 -9.86 -9.09 -13.58
CA ASP A 154 -9.38 -8.10 -12.61
C ASP A 154 -7.99 -8.45 -12.05
N VAL A 155 -7.75 -9.72 -11.69
CA VAL A 155 -6.43 -10.17 -11.23
C VAL A 155 -5.38 -10.00 -12.32
N GLU A 156 -5.71 -10.32 -13.58
CA GLU A 156 -4.78 -10.14 -14.70
C GLU A 156 -4.50 -8.65 -14.98
N ALA A 157 -5.48 -7.76 -14.84
CA ALA A 157 -5.27 -6.33 -14.96
C ALA A 157 -4.27 -5.80 -13.89
N ILE A 158 -4.41 -6.25 -12.63
CA ILE A 158 -3.46 -5.94 -11.56
C ILE A 158 -2.07 -6.50 -11.90
N ARG A 159 -2.00 -7.74 -12.38
CA ARG A 159 -0.74 -8.41 -12.71
C ARG A 159 0.06 -7.63 -13.74
N TRP A 160 -0.54 -7.36 -14.89
CA TRP A 160 0.16 -6.76 -16.03
C TRP A 160 0.55 -5.31 -15.76
N THR A 161 -0.29 -4.54 -15.08
CA THR A 161 0.04 -3.15 -14.70
C THR A 161 1.15 -3.11 -13.65
N THR A 162 1.15 -4.02 -12.67
CA THR A 162 2.22 -4.13 -11.67
C THR A 162 3.55 -4.53 -12.31
N TRP A 163 3.57 -5.56 -13.16
CA TRP A 163 4.77 -5.99 -13.85
C TRP A 163 5.33 -4.91 -14.77
N HIS A 164 4.46 -4.17 -15.49
CA HIS A 164 4.90 -3.06 -16.33
C HIS A 164 5.60 -1.97 -15.50
N ALA A 165 5.01 -1.55 -14.38
CA ALA A 165 5.62 -0.57 -13.50
C ALA A 165 6.95 -1.06 -12.90
N ALA A 166 7.00 -2.31 -12.45
CA ALA A 166 8.22 -2.93 -11.91
C ALA A 166 9.33 -3.01 -12.96
N TRP A 167 8.99 -3.36 -14.20
CA TRP A 167 9.95 -3.40 -15.31
C TRP A 167 10.54 -2.01 -15.61
N LEU A 168 9.71 -0.96 -15.64
CA LEU A 168 10.20 0.41 -15.86
C LEU A 168 11.20 0.82 -14.77
N ILE A 169 10.92 0.50 -13.49
CA ILE A 169 11.85 0.74 -12.38
C ILE A 169 13.18 0.00 -12.58
N ALA A 170 13.10 -1.29 -12.97
CA ALA A 170 14.28 -2.13 -13.16
C ALA A 170 15.15 -1.65 -14.34
N ASP A 171 14.51 -1.09 -15.38
CA ASP A 171 15.16 -0.53 -16.58
C ASP A 171 15.65 0.91 -16.40
N GLY A 172 15.48 1.51 -15.19
CA GLY A 172 15.89 2.88 -14.89
C GLY A 172 15.06 3.96 -15.61
N ARG A 173 13.85 3.64 -16.05
CA ARG A 173 12.95 4.53 -16.78
C ARG A 173 11.94 5.20 -15.84
N PRO A 174 11.38 6.38 -16.23
CA PRO A 174 10.31 7.02 -15.47
C PRO A 174 9.12 6.07 -15.25
N ALA A 175 8.78 5.79 -13.99
CA ALA A 175 7.79 4.78 -13.63
C ALA A 175 6.59 5.34 -12.82
N ASP A 176 6.59 6.62 -12.43
CA ASP A 176 5.55 7.20 -11.57
C ASP A 176 4.15 7.01 -12.15
N ARG A 177 3.94 7.37 -13.40
CA ARG A 177 2.65 7.19 -14.09
C ARG A 177 2.21 5.72 -14.11
N ALA A 178 3.11 4.80 -14.44
CA ALA A 178 2.81 3.37 -14.49
C ALA A 178 2.51 2.82 -13.09
N ALA A 179 3.23 3.27 -12.05
CA ALA A 179 2.98 2.91 -10.66
C ALA A 179 1.60 3.37 -10.18
N ARG A 180 1.17 4.60 -10.54
CA ARG A 180 -0.17 5.09 -10.21
C ARG A 180 -1.27 4.32 -10.94
N ILE A 181 -1.07 3.95 -12.21
CA ILE A 181 -1.98 3.09 -12.95
C ILE A 181 -2.08 1.71 -12.28
N ALA A 182 -0.93 1.12 -11.92
CA ALA A 182 -0.91 -0.17 -11.20
C ALA A 182 -1.64 -0.08 -9.86
N LYS A 183 -1.42 1.01 -9.09
CA LYS A 183 -2.09 1.22 -7.80
C LYS A 183 -3.58 1.47 -7.96
N PHE A 184 -4.02 2.17 -9.01
CA PHE A 184 -5.43 2.30 -9.34
C PHE A 184 -6.07 0.92 -9.53
N TRP A 185 -5.50 0.07 -10.39
CA TRP A 185 -6.00 -1.28 -10.61
C TRP A 185 -5.92 -2.16 -9.36
N ALA A 186 -4.82 -2.09 -8.61
CA ALA A 186 -4.66 -2.83 -7.36
C ALA A 186 -5.72 -2.46 -6.32
N ALA A 187 -6.12 -1.19 -6.25
CA ALA A 187 -7.16 -0.74 -5.34
C ALA A 187 -8.56 -1.10 -5.84
N GLU A 188 -8.91 -0.70 -7.07
CA GLU A 188 -10.25 -0.82 -7.63
C GLU A 188 -10.63 -2.28 -7.94
N ALA A 189 -9.78 -2.96 -8.73
CA ALA A 189 -10.00 -4.36 -9.08
C ALA A 189 -9.77 -5.28 -7.87
N GLY A 190 -8.81 -4.95 -7.02
CA GLY A 190 -8.56 -5.68 -5.77
C GLY A 190 -9.77 -5.71 -4.85
N ALA A 191 -10.47 -4.58 -4.71
CA ALA A 191 -11.72 -4.51 -3.95
C ALA A 191 -12.83 -5.38 -4.56
N ARG A 192 -12.98 -5.36 -5.91
CA ARG A 192 -13.97 -6.20 -6.59
C ARG A 192 -13.69 -7.69 -6.44
N VAL A 193 -12.42 -8.10 -6.58
CA VAL A 193 -12.03 -9.51 -6.38
C VAL A 193 -12.30 -9.95 -4.95
N ALA A 194 -11.94 -9.14 -3.95
CA ALA A 194 -12.19 -9.43 -2.54
C ALA A 194 -13.70 -9.57 -2.26
N ALA A 195 -14.53 -8.65 -2.78
CA ALA A 195 -15.98 -8.73 -2.65
C ALA A 195 -16.57 -9.96 -3.36
N THR A 196 -16.08 -10.29 -4.57
CA THR A 196 -16.53 -11.46 -5.33
C THR A 196 -16.23 -12.77 -4.62
N THR A 197 -14.97 -12.92 -4.14
CA THR A 197 -14.55 -14.13 -3.42
C THR A 197 -15.33 -14.31 -2.12
N GLN A 198 -15.59 -13.22 -1.40
CA GLN A 198 -16.43 -13.21 -0.20
C GLN A 198 -17.88 -13.62 -0.53
N HIS A 199 -18.44 -13.04 -1.58
CA HIS A 199 -19.81 -13.30 -2.00
C HIS A 199 -20.07 -14.77 -2.35
N VAL A 200 -19.19 -15.40 -3.12
CA VAL A 200 -19.38 -16.81 -3.54
C VAL A 200 -19.23 -17.82 -2.39
N HIS A 201 -18.55 -17.45 -1.31
CA HIS A 201 -18.48 -18.25 -0.09
C HIS A 201 -19.70 -18.10 0.81
N GLY A 202 -20.42 -16.96 0.74
CA GLY A 202 -21.49 -16.63 1.67
C GLY A 202 -20.97 -16.50 3.12
N GLY A 203 -21.74 -16.97 4.09
CA GLY A 203 -21.43 -16.82 5.52
C GLY A 203 -20.06 -17.38 5.96
N ILE A 204 -19.59 -18.48 5.36
CA ILE A 204 -18.28 -19.06 5.71
C ILE A 204 -17.11 -18.14 5.34
N GLY A 205 -17.30 -17.24 4.38
CA GLY A 205 -16.26 -16.31 3.96
C GLY A 205 -15.85 -15.30 5.04
N ILE A 206 -16.75 -14.99 5.99
CA ILE A 206 -16.46 -14.10 7.12
C ILE A 206 -16.08 -14.85 8.40
N ASP A 207 -16.15 -16.16 8.39
CA ASP A 207 -15.77 -17.00 9.54
C ASP A 207 -14.25 -16.90 9.77
N THR A 208 -13.84 -16.53 10.98
CA THR A 208 -12.43 -16.38 11.34
C THR A 208 -11.66 -17.71 11.40
N SER A 209 -12.36 -18.83 11.47
CA SER A 209 -11.76 -20.18 11.35
C SER A 209 -11.42 -20.54 9.89
N TYR A 210 -12.03 -19.87 8.92
CA TYR A 210 -11.81 -20.10 7.49
C TYR A 210 -10.85 -19.03 6.92
N PRO A 211 -9.83 -19.40 6.13
CA PRO A 211 -8.72 -18.50 5.80
C PRO A 211 -9.10 -17.28 4.93
N LEU A 212 -10.23 -17.27 4.25
CA LEU A 212 -10.60 -16.23 3.29
C LEU A 212 -10.71 -14.84 3.93
N HIS A 213 -11.20 -14.74 5.18
CA HIS A 213 -11.34 -13.47 5.88
C HIS A 213 -10.02 -12.69 5.94
N ARG A 214 -8.86 -13.37 6.06
CA ARG A 214 -7.54 -12.73 6.10
C ARG A 214 -7.24 -12.02 4.79
N TYR A 215 -7.50 -12.68 3.66
CA TYR A 215 -7.28 -12.09 2.33
C TYR A 215 -8.20 -10.89 2.09
N PHE A 216 -9.45 -10.95 2.58
CA PHE A 216 -10.37 -9.82 2.50
C PHE A 216 -9.84 -8.60 3.27
N LEU A 217 -9.39 -8.78 4.51
CA LEU A 217 -8.85 -7.72 5.36
C LEU A 217 -7.56 -7.13 4.79
N TRP A 218 -6.66 -7.98 4.29
CA TRP A 218 -5.44 -7.53 3.61
C TRP A 218 -5.72 -6.77 2.33
N ALA A 219 -6.65 -7.25 1.50
CA ALA A 219 -7.04 -6.56 0.27
C ALA A 219 -7.58 -5.16 0.58
N LYS A 220 -8.39 -5.01 1.62
CA LYS A 220 -8.94 -3.73 2.05
C LYS A 220 -7.86 -2.79 2.60
N ASN A 221 -6.92 -3.30 3.39
CA ASN A 221 -5.78 -2.51 3.87
C ASN A 221 -4.93 -1.98 2.70
N ASN A 222 -4.57 -2.87 1.76
CA ASN A 222 -3.78 -2.50 0.59
C ASN A 222 -4.51 -1.52 -0.34
N GLU A 223 -5.85 -1.62 -0.45
CA GLU A 223 -6.68 -0.66 -1.20
C GLU A 223 -6.48 0.77 -0.70
N LEU A 224 -6.47 0.96 0.63
CA LEU A 224 -6.43 2.28 1.27
C LEU A 224 -5.01 2.82 1.43
N THR A 225 -4.03 1.96 1.65
CA THR A 225 -2.63 2.34 1.88
C THR A 225 -2.06 3.08 0.67
N LEU A 226 -1.38 4.21 0.91
CA LEU A 226 -0.80 5.12 -0.09
C LEU A 226 -1.82 5.70 -1.09
N GLY A 227 -3.07 5.79 -0.68
CA GLY A 227 -4.17 6.39 -1.43
C GLY A 227 -5.00 5.39 -2.25
N PRO A 228 -6.33 5.42 -2.09
CA PRO A 228 -7.27 4.58 -2.83
C PRO A 228 -7.35 4.96 -4.32
N ALA A 229 -8.13 4.21 -5.10
CA ALA A 229 -8.28 4.37 -6.54
C ALA A 229 -8.61 5.82 -6.96
N ALA A 230 -9.53 6.49 -6.27
CA ALA A 230 -9.92 7.86 -6.57
C ALA A 230 -8.76 8.85 -6.43
N VAL A 231 -7.89 8.68 -5.43
CA VAL A 231 -6.69 9.52 -5.24
C VAL A 231 -5.70 9.30 -6.38
N GLN A 232 -5.47 8.05 -6.79
CA GLN A 232 -4.56 7.77 -7.91
C GLN A 232 -5.10 8.34 -9.22
N LEU A 233 -6.41 8.24 -9.46
CA LEU A 233 -7.05 8.78 -10.65
C LEU A 233 -6.95 10.32 -10.70
N ALA A 234 -7.18 10.99 -9.56
CA ALA A 234 -7.05 12.44 -9.46
C ALA A 234 -5.61 12.92 -9.76
N ARG A 235 -4.61 12.22 -9.22
CA ARG A 235 -3.20 12.51 -9.48
C ARG A 235 -2.80 12.25 -10.94
N LEU A 236 -3.29 11.17 -11.55
CA LEU A 236 -3.10 10.92 -12.97
C LEU A 236 -3.74 12.02 -13.82
N GLY A 237 -4.95 12.48 -13.46
CA GLY A 237 -5.63 13.59 -14.13
C GLY A 237 -4.84 14.90 -14.07
N ALA A 238 -4.23 15.21 -12.92
CA ALA A 238 -3.40 16.41 -12.76
C ALA A 238 -2.20 16.43 -13.72
N THR A 239 -1.51 15.29 -13.90
CA THR A 239 -0.37 15.20 -14.83
C THR A 239 -0.74 15.48 -16.30
N TYR A 240 -1.99 15.19 -16.69
CA TYR A 240 -2.47 15.52 -18.03
C TYR A 240 -2.79 17.01 -18.20
N SER A 241 -3.27 17.70 -17.15
CA SER A 241 -3.58 19.12 -17.21
C SER A 241 -2.34 20.01 -17.24
N GLU A 242 -1.21 19.52 -16.71
CA GLU A 242 0.08 20.21 -16.68
C GLU A 242 0.92 20.02 -17.96
N GLY A 243 0.39 19.32 -18.98
CA GLY A 243 1.03 19.15 -20.28
C GLY A 243 2.21 18.19 -20.32
N HIS A 244 2.40 17.38 -19.31
CA HIS A 244 3.39 16.28 -19.27
C HIS A 244 2.82 15.02 -19.95
N LEU A 245 2.77 15.03 -21.29
CA LEU A 245 2.45 13.86 -22.12
C LEU A 245 3.71 13.07 -22.46
#